data_a0e0e751f5eb16a954e37e46b03ced1a
#
_entry.id   a0e0e751f5eb16a954e37e46b03ced1a
#
_cell.length_a   1.000
_cell.length_b   1.000
_cell.length_c   1.000
_cell.angle_alpha   90.00
_cell.angle_beta   90.00
_cell.angle_gamma   90.00
#
_symmetry.space_group_name_H-M   'P 1'
#
loop_
_entity.id
_entity.type
_entity.pdbx_description
1 polymer ?
#
loop_
_entity_poly.entity_id
_entity_poly.type
_entity_poly.pdbx_seq_one_letter_code
_entity_poly.pdbx_strand_id
1 'polypeptide(L)'
;MPKYLIADFIVEIEPKFDYLKKLCEPFLYEGERSADFSAIPSDSYLNSLLSRMVEGSTIDEAEEFATASIFNRKIIHRGAMLVHSSALVFDGKAYLFSADSGVGKSTHTKMWLKRFGSKAHILNDDKPVVKIKNEVPLCCGELRLTAEAELLTTKPFP
;
A
#
# COMPACT_ATOMS: atom_id res chain seq x y z
N MET A 1 22.29 0.58 -2.89
CA MET A 1 20.98 0.53 -3.57
C MET A 1 20.07 1.58 -2.94
N PRO A 2 19.15 2.19 -3.69
CA PRO A 2 18.22 3.15 -3.12
C PRO A 2 17.31 2.48 -2.09
N LYS A 3 17.03 3.21 -1.02
CA LYS A 3 16.17 2.78 0.08
C LYS A 3 14.93 3.65 0.13
N TYR A 4 13.82 3.08 0.51
CA TYR A 4 12.52 3.73 0.57
C TYR A 4 11.85 3.44 1.91
N LEU A 5 11.22 4.44 2.51
CA LEU A 5 10.49 4.30 3.75
C LEU A 5 9.00 4.10 3.46
N ILE A 6 8.51 2.89 3.64
CA ILE A 6 7.16 2.46 3.30
C ILE A 6 6.51 1.82 4.51
N ALA A 7 5.46 2.43 5.06
CA ALA A 7 4.73 1.92 6.23
C ALA A 7 5.65 1.54 7.42
N ASP A 8 6.64 2.39 7.72
CA ASP A 8 7.72 2.21 8.71
C ASP A 8 8.80 1.19 8.35
N PHE A 9 8.69 0.49 7.22
CA PHE A 9 9.74 -0.38 6.73
C PHE A 9 10.71 0.37 5.83
N ILE A 10 12.00 0.16 6.03
CA ILE A 10 13.03 0.61 5.10
C ILE A 10 13.29 -0.53 4.11
N VAL A 11 12.97 -0.27 2.86
CA VAL A 11 12.96 -1.28 1.80
C VAL A 11 13.96 -0.90 0.71
N GLU A 12 14.82 -1.83 0.32
CA GLU A 12 15.60 -1.68 -0.89
C GLU A 12 14.74 -2.04 -2.10
N ILE A 13 14.58 -1.08 -3.01
CA ILE A 13 13.92 -1.28 -4.30
C ILE A 13 14.87 -0.72 -5.36
N GLU A 14 15.01 -1.42 -6.47
CA GLU A 14 15.80 -0.99 -7.61
C GLU A 14 14.89 -0.88 -8.85
N PRO A 15 14.17 0.25 -9.00
CA PRO A 15 13.26 0.44 -10.12
C PRO A 15 14.04 0.47 -11.45
N LYS A 16 13.71 -0.41 -12.37
CA LYS A 16 14.28 -0.49 -13.71
C LYS A 16 13.56 0.40 -14.71
N PHE A 17 12.24 0.59 -14.50
CA PHE A 17 11.38 1.33 -15.39
C PHE A 17 10.84 2.62 -14.74
N ASP A 18 10.49 3.59 -15.56
CA ASP A 18 10.14 4.94 -15.11
C ASP A 18 8.85 5.00 -14.29
N TYR A 19 7.93 4.07 -14.52
CA TYR A 19 6.67 4.03 -13.79
C TYR A 19 6.90 3.74 -12.29
N LEU A 20 7.57 2.65 -11.96
CA LEU A 20 7.89 2.31 -10.57
C LEU A 20 8.83 3.35 -9.93
N LYS A 21 9.77 3.91 -10.70
CA LYS A 21 10.66 4.95 -10.23
C LYS A 21 9.90 6.18 -9.74
N LYS A 22 8.93 6.67 -10.52
CA LYS A 22 8.06 7.80 -10.15
C LYS A 22 7.19 7.47 -8.94
N LEU A 23 6.65 6.24 -8.85
CA LEU A 23 5.88 5.80 -7.69
C LEU A 23 6.70 5.77 -6.40
N CYS A 24 7.96 5.38 -6.48
CA CYS A 24 8.85 5.27 -5.32
C CYS A 24 9.47 6.61 -4.89
N GLU A 25 9.59 7.58 -5.81
CA GLU A 25 10.27 8.86 -5.56
C GLU A 25 9.84 9.57 -4.26
N PRO A 26 8.54 9.69 -3.93
CA PRO A 26 8.09 10.34 -2.70
C PRO A 26 8.55 9.67 -1.41
N PHE A 27 9.06 8.44 -1.49
CA PHE A 27 9.40 7.58 -0.35
C PHE A 27 10.88 7.38 -0.17
N LEU A 28 11.70 8.03 -0.99
CA LEU A 28 13.14 7.93 -0.92
C LEU A 28 13.62 8.22 0.51
N TYR A 29 14.43 7.28 1.03
CA TYR A 29 14.97 7.36 2.38
C TYR A 29 16.47 7.65 2.33
N GLU A 30 16.85 8.80 2.83
CA GLU A 30 18.25 9.27 2.86
C GLU A 30 18.93 9.05 4.23
N GLY A 31 18.24 8.39 5.17
CA GLY A 31 18.77 8.16 6.51
C GLY A 31 19.79 6.99 6.57
N GLU A 32 20.41 6.84 7.72
CA GLU A 32 21.51 5.88 7.95
C GLU A 32 21.05 4.46 8.29
N ARG A 33 19.77 4.26 8.62
CA ARG A 33 19.27 2.92 8.98
C ARG A 33 19.48 1.94 7.82
N SER A 34 19.83 0.71 8.15
CA SER A 34 19.86 -0.38 7.19
C SER A 34 18.44 -0.73 6.71
N ALA A 35 18.35 -1.32 5.52
CA ALA A 35 17.08 -1.83 5.03
C ALA A 35 16.59 -3.02 5.86
N ASP A 36 15.30 -3.07 6.11
CA ASP A 36 14.64 -4.19 6.78
C ASP A 36 14.57 -5.41 5.84
N PHE A 37 14.45 -5.16 4.54
CA PHE A 37 14.46 -6.16 3.48
C PHE A 37 14.60 -5.52 2.09
N SER A 38 14.79 -6.39 1.09
CA SER A 38 14.81 -6.01 -0.32
C SER A 38 13.55 -6.51 -1.04
N ALA A 39 12.99 -5.69 -1.94
CA ALA A 39 11.87 -6.02 -2.81
C ALA A 39 12.23 -5.78 -4.28
N ILE A 40 13.21 -6.53 -4.78
CA ILE A 40 13.75 -6.44 -6.13
C ILE A 40 13.37 -7.71 -6.90
N PRO A 41 12.53 -7.63 -7.92
CA PRO A 41 12.21 -8.79 -8.76
C PRO A 41 13.36 -9.14 -9.70
N SER A 42 13.59 -10.43 -9.94
CA SER A 42 14.50 -10.88 -10.98
C SER A 42 13.90 -10.71 -12.37
N ASP A 43 14.74 -10.58 -13.40
CA ASP A 43 14.25 -10.48 -14.79
C ASP A 43 13.44 -11.70 -15.22
N SER A 44 13.85 -12.89 -14.77
CA SER A 44 13.11 -14.12 -15.04
C SER A 44 11.71 -14.09 -14.41
N TYR A 45 11.58 -13.52 -13.21
CA TYR A 45 10.28 -13.36 -12.57
C TYR A 45 9.41 -12.33 -13.29
N LEU A 46 9.97 -11.19 -13.71
CA LEU A 46 9.25 -10.17 -14.48
C LEU A 46 8.69 -10.75 -15.80
N ASN A 47 9.54 -11.42 -16.57
CA ASN A 47 9.12 -12.03 -17.83
C ASN A 47 8.06 -13.12 -17.65
N SER A 48 8.24 -13.97 -16.64
CA SER A 48 7.24 -14.99 -16.27
C SER A 48 5.91 -14.40 -15.79
N LEU A 49 5.95 -13.26 -15.12
CA LEU A 49 4.74 -12.57 -14.67
C LEU A 49 4.03 -11.92 -15.85
N LEU A 50 4.76 -11.17 -16.68
CA LEU A 50 4.21 -10.50 -17.86
C LEU A 50 3.49 -11.48 -18.80
N SER A 51 4.07 -12.68 -19.00
CA SER A 51 3.46 -13.72 -19.86
C SER A 51 2.12 -14.27 -19.31
N ARG A 52 1.79 -13.98 -18.05
CA ARG A 52 0.54 -14.42 -17.40
C ARG A 52 -0.43 -13.26 -17.11
N MET A 53 -0.01 -12.03 -17.37
CA MET A 53 -0.87 -10.87 -17.25
C MET A 53 -1.82 -10.77 -18.43
N VAL A 54 -2.78 -9.86 -18.33
CA VAL A 54 -3.76 -9.60 -19.39
C VAL A 54 -3.05 -9.11 -20.65
N GLU A 55 -3.52 -9.52 -21.81
CA GLU A 55 -2.99 -9.06 -23.11
C GLU A 55 -2.97 -7.52 -23.17
N GLY A 56 -1.84 -6.97 -23.58
CA GLY A 56 -1.57 -5.53 -23.61
C GLY A 56 -0.92 -4.98 -22.35
N SER A 57 -0.70 -5.79 -21.29
CA SER A 57 0.08 -5.37 -20.13
C SER A 57 1.53 -5.08 -20.49
N THR A 58 2.12 -4.11 -19.80
CA THR A 58 3.48 -3.65 -20.04
C THR A 58 4.47 -4.24 -19.03
N ILE A 59 5.76 -4.18 -19.35
CA ILE A 59 6.81 -4.60 -18.42
C ILE A 59 6.89 -3.70 -17.19
N ASP A 60 6.52 -2.43 -17.32
CA ASP A 60 6.42 -1.47 -16.22
C ASP A 60 5.37 -1.90 -15.19
N GLU A 61 4.19 -2.32 -15.66
CA GLU A 61 3.13 -2.85 -14.81
C GLU A 61 3.54 -4.17 -14.16
N ALA A 62 4.27 -5.02 -14.89
CA ALA A 62 4.81 -6.25 -14.34
C ALA A 62 5.83 -5.98 -13.23
N GLU A 63 6.67 -4.96 -13.36
CA GLU A 63 7.64 -4.56 -12.34
C GLU A 63 6.94 -4.06 -11.07
N GLU A 64 5.96 -3.15 -11.21
CA GLU A 64 5.17 -2.65 -10.08
C GLU A 64 4.52 -3.81 -9.32
N PHE A 65 3.80 -4.68 -10.05
CA PHE A 65 3.10 -5.80 -9.45
C PHE A 65 4.04 -6.80 -8.77
N ALA A 66 5.17 -7.12 -9.41
CA ALA A 66 6.18 -8.03 -8.85
C ALA A 66 6.79 -7.45 -7.57
N THR A 67 7.17 -6.17 -7.58
CA THR A 67 7.74 -5.47 -6.43
C THR A 67 6.73 -5.42 -5.27
N ALA A 68 5.48 -5.04 -5.54
CA ALA A 68 4.41 -5.02 -4.53
C ALA A 68 4.14 -6.43 -3.97
N SER A 69 4.19 -7.47 -4.80
CA SER A 69 4.02 -8.86 -4.38
C SER A 69 5.14 -9.33 -3.46
N ILE A 70 6.41 -8.99 -3.78
CA ILE A 70 7.56 -9.31 -2.92
C ILE A 70 7.44 -8.54 -1.60
N PHE A 71 7.14 -7.24 -1.65
CA PHE A 71 6.92 -6.40 -0.48
C PHE A 71 5.86 -7.01 0.45
N ASN A 72 4.68 -7.33 -0.08
CA ASN A 72 3.59 -7.89 0.72
C ASN A 72 4.00 -9.22 1.41
N ARG A 73 4.67 -10.12 0.69
CA ARG A 73 5.18 -11.37 1.29
C ARG A 73 6.17 -11.12 2.43
N LYS A 74 7.00 -10.08 2.33
CA LYS A 74 7.99 -9.74 3.37
C LYS A 74 7.35 -9.11 4.60
N ILE A 75 6.34 -8.26 4.43
CA ILE A 75 5.68 -7.58 5.56
C ILE A 75 4.70 -8.50 6.32
N ILE A 76 4.10 -9.51 5.67
CA ILE A 76 3.22 -10.49 6.35
C ILE A 76 3.93 -11.13 7.54
N HIS A 77 5.19 -11.54 7.38
CA HIS A 77 6.00 -12.11 8.46
C HIS A 77 6.46 -11.09 9.50
N ARG A 78 6.08 -9.82 9.33
CA ARG A 78 6.39 -8.69 10.22
C ARG A 78 5.13 -8.06 10.82
N GLY A 79 4.01 -8.80 10.78
CA GLY A 79 2.74 -8.36 11.35
C GLY A 79 2.04 -7.26 10.55
N ALA A 80 2.30 -7.18 9.24
CA ALA A 80 1.65 -6.22 8.35
C ALA A 80 1.18 -6.89 7.06
N MET A 81 0.22 -6.28 6.37
CA MET A 81 -0.28 -6.76 5.07
C MET A 81 -0.85 -5.62 4.23
N LEU A 82 -0.78 -5.75 2.92
CA LEU A 82 -1.55 -4.93 1.98
C LEU A 82 -3.00 -5.42 1.93
N VAL A 83 -3.93 -4.48 1.99
CA VAL A 83 -5.37 -4.78 1.88
C VAL A 83 -5.95 -4.03 0.68
N HIS A 84 -6.50 -4.74 -0.29
CA HIS A 84 -7.19 -4.11 -1.42
C HIS A 84 -8.48 -3.44 -0.94
N SER A 85 -8.39 -2.17 -0.61
CA SER A 85 -9.47 -1.37 -0.04
C SER A 85 -9.25 0.12 -0.27
N SER A 86 -10.32 0.87 -0.20
CA SER A 86 -10.25 2.32 -0.03
C SER A 86 -10.26 2.62 1.47
N ALA A 87 -9.23 3.30 1.96
CA ALA A 87 -9.09 3.66 3.37
C ALA A 87 -9.35 5.15 3.57
N LEU A 88 -10.23 5.45 4.53
CA LEU A 88 -10.62 6.80 4.91
C LEU A 88 -10.42 6.98 6.40
N VAL A 89 -9.92 8.14 6.82
CA VAL A 89 -9.89 8.54 8.24
C VAL A 89 -11.04 9.47 8.52
N PHE A 90 -11.75 9.18 9.59
CA PHE A 90 -12.78 10.04 10.15
C PHE A 90 -12.69 10.00 11.67
N ASP A 91 -12.62 11.15 12.29
CA ASP A 91 -12.53 11.31 13.76
C ASP A 91 -11.37 10.50 14.37
N GLY A 92 -10.19 10.55 13.71
CA GLY A 92 -8.95 9.87 14.13
C GLY A 92 -8.93 8.35 13.93
N LYS A 93 -9.97 7.77 13.33
CA LYS A 93 -10.09 6.33 13.09
C LYS A 93 -10.11 6.00 11.60
N ALA A 94 -9.47 4.89 11.24
CA ALA A 94 -9.45 4.41 9.86
C ALA A 94 -10.64 3.47 9.57
N TYR A 95 -11.28 3.71 8.44
CA TYR A 95 -12.37 2.88 7.91
C TYR A 95 -11.92 2.33 6.56
N LEU A 96 -11.89 1.00 6.43
CA LEU A 96 -11.51 0.31 5.21
C LEU A 96 -12.76 -0.22 4.50
N PHE A 97 -12.92 0.18 3.24
CA PHE A 97 -14.01 -0.29 2.37
C PHE A 97 -13.42 -1.26 1.35
N SER A 98 -13.64 -2.56 1.60
CA SER A 98 -13.17 -3.62 0.70
C SER A 98 -14.35 -4.22 -0.05
N ALA A 99 -14.21 -4.37 -1.37
CA ALA A 99 -15.15 -5.01 -2.26
C ALA A 99 -14.46 -5.32 -3.59
N ASP A 100 -15.12 -6.03 -4.48
CA ASP A 100 -14.62 -6.30 -5.82
C ASP A 100 -14.34 -5.01 -6.61
N SER A 101 -13.51 -5.12 -7.63
CA SER A 101 -13.19 -3.98 -8.49
C SER A 101 -14.47 -3.47 -9.17
N GLY A 102 -14.60 -2.14 -9.28
CA GLY A 102 -15.75 -1.52 -9.96
C GLY A 102 -17.04 -1.38 -9.12
N VAL A 103 -17.13 -1.94 -7.91
CA VAL A 103 -18.34 -1.86 -7.04
C VAL A 103 -18.57 -0.48 -6.46
N GLY A 104 -17.63 0.45 -6.59
CA GLY A 104 -17.82 1.84 -6.16
C GLY A 104 -17.18 2.19 -4.81
N LYS A 105 -16.14 1.49 -4.38
CA LYS A 105 -15.37 1.82 -3.14
C LYS A 105 -14.99 3.30 -3.09
N SER A 106 -14.31 3.78 -4.12
CA SER A 106 -13.87 5.19 -4.20
C SER A 106 -15.04 6.17 -4.31
N THR A 107 -16.17 5.76 -4.87
CA THR A 107 -17.39 6.58 -4.86
C THR A 107 -17.94 6.71 -3.45
N HIS A 108 -17.94 5.62 -2.69
CA HIS A 108 -18.40 5.60 -1.31
C HIS A 108 -17.52 6.50 -0.42
N THR A 109 -16.21 6.42 -0.51
CA THR A 109 -15.31 7.30 0.26
C THR A 109 -15.48 8.78 -0.11
N LYS A 110 -15.70 9.10 -1.40
CA LYS A 110 -16.03 10.47 -1.84
C LYS A 110 -17.34 10.99 -1.22
N MET A 111 -18.33 10.13 -1.00
CA MET A 111 -19.57 10.52 -0.31
C MET A 111 -19.31 10.88 1.16
N TRP A 112 -18.40 10.16 1.84
CA TRP A 112 -17.96 10.51 3.19
C TRP A 112 -17.27 11.87 3.23
N LEU A 113 -16.35 12.16 2.29
CA LEU A 113 -15.73 13.49 2.19
C LEU A 113 -16.78 14.59 2.00
N LYS A 114 -17.75 14.34 1.12
CA LYS A 114 -18.84 15.31 0.88
C LYS A 114 -19.71 15.52 2.14
N ARG A 115 -19.96 14.46 2.92
CA ARG A 115 -20.83 14.50 4.12
C ARG A 115 -20.13 15.13 5.32
N PHE A 116 -18.84 14.85 5.52
CA PHE A 116 -18.12 15.18 6.75
C PHE A 116 -17.06 16.29 6.56
N GLY A 117 -16.80 16.72 5.34
CA GLY A 117 -15.88 17.80 5.03
C GLY A 117 -14.48 17.54 5.59
N SER A 118 -13.90 18.56 6.24
CA SER A 118 -12.56 18.49 6.80
C SER A 118 -12.36 17.48 7.94
N LYS A 119 -13.43 16.89 8.46
CA LYS A 119 -13.33 15.82 9.47
C LYS A 119 -12.99 14.47 8.89
N ALA A 120 -13.08 14.32 7.58
CA ALA A 120 -12.74 13.09 6.88
C ALA A 120 -11.67 13.36 5.80
N HIS A 121 -10.75 12.42 5.62
CA HIS A 121 -9.79 12.45 4.51
C HIS A 121 -9.47 11.04 4.03
N ILE A 122 -9.16 10.91 2.74
CA ILE A 122 -8.71 9.63 2.19
C ILE A 122 -7.29 9.39 2.67
N LEU A 123 -7.04 8.21 3.22
CA LEU A 123 -5.75 7.75 3.66
C LEU A 123 -5.01 7.03 2.52
N ASN A 124 -5.72 6.14 1.81
CA ASN A 124 -5.25 5.43 0.63
C ASN A 124 -6.46 4.89 -0.14
N ASP A 125 -6.46 4.96 -1.46
CA ASP A 125 -7.64 4.58 -2.28
C ASP A 125 -7.46 3.26 -3.05
N ASP A 126 -6.41 2.49 -2.79
CA ASP A 126 -6.17 1.20 -3.48
C ASP A 126 -5.67 0.09 -2.55
N LYS A 127 -4.48 0.26 -1.97
CA LYS A 127 -3.80 -0.79 -1.20
C LYS A 127 -3.11 -0.24 0.06
N PRO A 128 -3.87 0.21 1.07
CA PRO A 128 -3.29 0.59 2.36
C PRO A 128 -2.55 -0.59 3.00
N VAL A 129 -1.52 -0.28 3.77
CA VAL A 129 -0.88 -1.27 4.66
C VAL A 129 -1.61 -1.27 5.99
N VAL A 130 -2.06 -2.44 6.42
CA VAL A 130 -2.54 -2.67 7.78
C VAL A 130 -1.44 -3.38 8.55
N LYS A 131 -1.09 -2.88 9.73
CA LYS A 131 -0.10 -3.50 10.63
C LYS A 131 -0.63 -3.60 12.06
N ILE A 132 -0.10 -4.57 12.82
CA ILE A 132 -0.38 -4.68 14.26
C ILE A 132 0.80 -4.09 15.02
N LYS A 133 0.53 -3.13 15.89
CA LYS A 133 1.52 -2.52 16.78
C LYS A 133 0.95 -2.48 18.20
N ASN A 134 1.62 -3.15 19.14
CA ASN A 134 1.14 -3.27 20.52
C ASN A 134 -0.31 -3.78 20.61
N GLU A 135 -0.64 -4.81 19.83
CA GLU A 135 -1.97 -5.41 19.73
C GLU A 135 -3.06 -4.51 19.11
N VAL A 136 -2.71 -3.30 18.70
CA VAL A 136 -3.61 -2.37 18.04
C VAL A 136 -3.44 -2.47 16.51
N PRO A 137 -4.50 -2.70 15.73
CA PRO A 137 -4.44 -2.62 14.29
C PRO A 137 -4.35 -1.15 13.85
N LEU A 138 -3.34 -0.84 13.09
CA LEU A 138 -3.09 0.48 12.50
C LEU A 138 -3.21 0.39 10.99
N CYS A 139 -3.84 1.37 10.38
CA CYS A 139 -3.84 1.56 8.94
C CYS A 139 -2.83 2.65 8.57
N CYS A 140 -1.87 2.30 7.75
CA CYS A 140 -0.91 3.24 7.18
C CYS A 140 -1.46 3.75 5.86
N GLY A 141 -1.51 5.06 5.73
CA GLY A 141 -1.93 5.76 4.52
C GLY A 141 -0.94 5.63 3.39
N GLU A 142 -1.03 6.59 2.49
CA GLU A 142 0.04 6.73 1.52
C GLU A 142 1.37 6.64 2.24
N LEU A 143 2.25 5.93 1.66
CA LEU A 143 3.63 5.64 1.97
C LEU A 143 4.41 6.71 2.83
N ARG A 144 3.81 7.81 3.23
CA ARG A 144 4.37 8.80 4.14
C ARG A 144 3.91 8.56 5.57
N LEU A 145 4.86 8.51 6.49
CA LEU A 145 4.79 8.29 7.94
C LEU A 145 3.87 9.23 8.75
N THR A 146 3.06 10.09 8.15
CA THR A 146 2.35 11.15 8.88
C THR A 146 0.88 10.86 9.18
N ALA A 147 0.34 9.74 8.72
CA ALA A 147 -1.05 9.39 8.96
C ALA A 147 -1.19 7.91 9.31
N GLU A 148 -0.89 7.56 10.54
CA GLU A 148 -1.38 6.33 11.16
C GLU A 148 -2.74 6.63 11.81
N ALA A 149 -3.72 5.80 11.55
CA ALA A 149 -4.99 5.86 12.24
C ALA A 149 -5.34 4.48 12.80
N GLU A 150 -5.88 4.44 14.00
CA GLU A 150 -6.38 3.22 14.61
C GLU A 150 -7.52 2.64 13.76
N LEU A 151 -7.41 1.37 13.40
CA LEU A 151 -8.43 0.67 12.65
C LEU A 151 -9.59 0.28 13.58
N LEU A 152 -10.79 0.75 13.30
CA LEU A 152 -11.97 0.24 13.96
C LEU A 152 -12.26 -1.19 13.46
N THR A 153 -12.04 -2.15 14.35
CA THR A 153 -12.59 -3.49 14.15
C THR A 153 -14.06 -3.48 14.53
N THR A 154 -14.94 -3.32 13.53
CA THR A 154 -16.35 -3.61 13.76
C THR A 154 -16.53 -5.11 13.82
N LYS A 155 -17.22 -5.62 14.84
CA LYS A 155 -17.70 -7.01 14.83
C LYS A 155 -18.52 -7.21 13.55
N PRO A 156 -18.43 -8.37 12.89
CA PRO A 156 -19.32 -8.66 11.77
C PRO A 156 -20.76 -8.49 12.24
N PHE A 157 -21.57 -7.84 11.43
CA PHE A 157 -23.00 -7.77 11.64
C PHE A 157 -23.54 -9.21 11.80
N PRO A 158 -24.47 -9.45 12.72
CA PRO A 158 -25.09 -10.73 12.92
C PRO A 158 -25.88 -11.18 11.69
#